data_153fd5fa39e9c6137525722272bc8ca7
#
_entry.id   153fd5fa39e9c6137525722272bc8ca7
#
_cell.length_a   1.000
_cell.length_b   1.000
_cell.length_c   1.000
_cell.angle_alpha   90.00
_cell.angle_beta   90.00
_cell.angle_gamma   90.00
#
_symmetry.space_group_name_H-M   'P 1'
#
loop_
_entity.id
_entity.type
_entity.pdbx_description
1 polymer ?
#
loop_
_entity_poly.entity_id
_entity_poly.type
_entity_poly.pdbx_seq_one_letter_code
_entity_poly.pdbx_strand_id
1 'polypeptide(L)'
;MKRITKYSLLLAGAWALLASCHRRPLEDGYVAKARIPIGAVWTVAGIMPQNVTALFYNQQNGKLALEHRFENNDDRIQTYAEVPAGIYTVVIFNEIRGQIRGIGIRGHENLATLEAYAIPNPNPSNAPNLKPGLTNRTNSAGYVYEPDMLAAVLVRDFDVSCEMVSYTQDSKEQVVNKALESASERLVGLIPERKVHEFNILIHVDGLKNARMPALVDMKGMAESYGFDTDRSTLLAAIQQFTMNNRTYDAGSDQNGTISAKIHTFGMLGETPASTDVQPVEPVIMDFFFMLVDADKTIVHQQVDATSLIRYVPGQHGATTLELEMKLPEALHNVDPQGNDSGFDTELAEWEVIDVPLPAK
;
A
#
# COMPACT_ATOMS: atom_id res chain seq x y z
N MET A 1 -12.83 84.04 -8.63
CA MET A 1 -11.61 83.23 -8.46
C MET A 1 -11.77 82.01 -7.45
N LYS A 2 -12.73 81.96 -6.53
CA LYS A 2 -12.83 80.88 -5.55
C LYS A 2 -13.51 79.56 -6.05
N ARG A 3 -14.05 79.49 -7.22
CA ARG A 3 -14.71 78.24 -7.73
C ARG A 3 -13.73 77.37 -8.54
N ILE A 4 -12.73 77.92 -9.17
CA ILE A 4 -11.75 77.20 -10.02
C ILE A 4 -10.82 76.32 -9.15
N THR A 5 -10.43 76.80 -7.97
CA THR A 5 -9.55 76.11 -7.05
C THR A 5 -10.17 74.82 -6.46
N LYS A 6 -11.50 74.75 -6.31
CA LYS A 6 -12.17 73.54 -5.80
C LYS A 6 -12.24 72.42 -6.81
N TYR A 7 -12.33 72.71 -8.08
CA TYR A 7 -12.37 71.68 -9.13
C TYR A 7 -10.98 71.12 -9.45
N SER A 8 -9.96 71.97 -9.35
CA SER A 8 -8.56 71.49 -9.52
C SER A 8 -8.11 70.57 -8.37
N LEU A 9 -8.59 70.81 -7.11
CA LEU A 9 -8.26 69.89 -6.01
C LEU A 9 -9.01 68.57 -6.12
N LEU A 10 -10.25 68.57 -6.60
CA LEU A 10 -11.04 67.35 -6.85
C LEU A 10 -10.45 66.51 -8.02
N LEU A 11 -9.98 67.19 -9.07
CA LEU A 11 -9.33 66.50 -10.21
C LEU A 11 -7.98 65.92 -9.77
N ALA A 12 -7.17 66.61 -8.97
CA ALA A 12 -5.92 66.08 -8.46
C ALA A 12 -6.11 64.89 -7.52
N GLY A 13 -7.16 64.92 -6.68
CA GLY A 13 -7.55 63.81 -5.82
C GLY A 13 -8.02 62.57 -6.60
N ALA A 14 -8.78 62.78 -7.69
CA ALA A 14 -9.19 61.70 -8.57
C ALA A 14 -8.02 61.08 -9.36
N TRP A 15 -7.05 61.87 -9.76
CA TRP A 15 -5.81 61.37 -10.41
C TRP A 15 -4.91 60.63 -9.45
N ALA A 16 -4.82 61.06 -8.17
CA ALA A 16 -4.08 60.33 -7.14
C ALA A 16 -4.71 58.98 -6.80
N LEU A 17 -6.03 58.87 -6.83
CA LEU A 17 -6.75 57.60 -6.65
C LEU A 17 -6.60 56.63 -7.84
N LEU A 18 -6.51 57.15 -9.06
CA LEU A 18 -6.25 56.37 -10.25
C LEU A 18 -4.78 55.94 -10.40
N ALA A 19 -3.83 56.70 -9.86
CA ALA A 19 -2.42 56.34 -9.84
C ALA A 19 -2.04 55.29 -8.79
N SER A 20 -2.93 55.09 -7.78
CA SER A 20 -2.66 54.11 -6.70
C SER A 20 -2.94 52.66 -7.13
N CYS A 21 -3.57 52.43 -8.29
CA CYS A 21 -3.83 51.11 -8.84
C CYS A 21 -2.83 50.65 -9.92
N HIS A 22 -1.55 50.99 -9.78
CA HIS A 22 -0.53 50.26 -10.50
C HIS A 22 -0.26 48.94 -9.78
N ARG A 23 -1.30 48.08 -9.80
CA ARG A 23 -1.04 46.64 -9.64
C ARG A 23 -0.21 46.27 -10.84
N ARG A 24 1.05 45.82 -10.60
CA ARG A 24 1.82 45.14 -11.65
C ARG A 24 0.87 44.11 -12.31
N PRO A 25 0.80 44.02 -13.63
CA PRO A 25 0.07 42.95 -14.27
C PRO A 25 0.64 41.67 -13.67
N LEU A 26 -0.25 40.85 -13.08
CA LEU A 26 0.08 39.47 -12.75
C LEU A 26 0.51 38.86 -14.07
N GLU A 27 1.77 38.47 -14.20
CA GLU A 27 2.18 37.68 -15.35
C GLU A 27 1.23 36.48 -15.39
N ASP A 28 0.45 36.36 -16.47
CA ASP A 28 -0.48 35.28 -16.69
C ASP A 28 0.27 33.97 -16.54
N GLY A 29 -0.02 33.20 -15.47
CA GLY A 29 0.57 31.90 -15.18
C GLY A 29 1.53 31.84 -13.98
N TYR A 30 1.88 32.95 -13.32
CA TYR A 30 2.69 32.88 -12.10
C TYR A 30 1.82 32.53 -10.88
N VAL A 31 1.87 31.30 -10.44
CA VAL A 31 1.25 30.85 -9.18
C VAL A 31 2.31 30.97 -8.08
N ALA A 32 2.07 31.89 -7.14
CA ALA A 32 2.94 32.04 -5.98
C ALA A 32 2.89 30.77 -5.11
N LYS A 33 4.05 30.26 -4.70
CA LYS A 33 4.19 29.00 -3.97
C LYS A 33 4.89 29.21 -2.64
N ALA A 34 4.49 28.46 -1.63
CA ALA A 34 5.17 28.37 -0.36
C ALA A 34 6.14 27.18 -0.36
N ARG A 35 7.28 27.35 0.27
CA ARG A 35 8.27 26.30 0.46
C ARG A 35 7.95 25.55 1.76
N ILE A 36 7.34 24.36 1.65
CA ILE A 36 6.83 23.56 2.78
C ILE A 36 7.83 22.46 3.11
N PRO A 37 8.34 22.37 4.37
CA PRO A 37 9.19 21.27 4.81
C PRO A 37 8.37 19.99 4.98
N ILE A 38 8.95 18.86 4.60
CA ILE A 38 8.35 17.53 4.72
C ILE A 38 9.37 16.60 5.37
N GLY A 39 8.90 15.76 6.30
CA GLY A 39 9.70 14.72 6.90
C GLY A 39 8.84 13.69 7.64
N ALA A 40 9.16 12.41 7.47
CA ALA A 40 8.45 11.29 8.08
C ALA A 40 9.43 10.32 8.77
N VAL A 41 9.02 9.77 9.90
CA VAL A 41 9.83 8.84 10.72
C VAL A 41 9.43 7.41 10.35
N TRP A 42 10.11 6.82 9.37
CA TRP A 42 9.79 5.50 8.81
C TRP A 42 10.18 4.34 9.71
N THR A 43 11.21 4.51 10.54
CA THR A 43 11.71 3.49 11.46
C THR A 43 10.63 2.97 12.42
N VAL A 44 9.67 3.83 12.80
CA VAL A 44 8.53 3.46 13.65
C VAL A 44 7.62 2.47 12.91
N ALA A 45 7.41 2.63 11.61
CA ALA A 45 6.63 1.67 10.81
C ALA A 45 7.41 0.37 10.53
N GLY A 46 8.68 0.28 10.93
CA GLY A 46 9.55 -0.86 10.63
C GLY A 46 9.87 -0.99 9.13
N ILE A 47 9.84 0.12 8.42
CA ILE A 47 10.14 0.23 6.99
C ILE A 47 11.26 1.25 6.82
N MET A 48 12.18 0.98 5.90
CA MET A 48 13.26 1.90 5.54
C MET A 48 13.21 2.14 4.03
N PRO A 49 12.31 3.02 3.55
CA PRO A 49 12.21 3.31 2.12
C PRO A 49 13.45 4.07 1.65
N GLN A 50 13.84 3.85 0.39
CA GLN A 50 14.84 4.72 -0.25
C GLN A 50 14.18 6.01 -0.75
N ASN A 51 12.98 5.90 -1.30
CA ASN A 51 12.24 7.01 -1.83
C ASN A 51 10.86 7.13 -1.19
N VAL A 52 10.36 8.35 -1.17
CA VAL A 52 9.08 8.73 -0.61
C VAL A 52 8.33 9.60 -1.61
N THR A 53 7.02 9.42 -1.70
CA THR A 53 6.14 10.25 -2.51
C THR A 53 5.17 11.01 -1.62
N ALA A 54 5.06 12.31 -1.81
CA ALA A 54 4.06 13.18 -1.20
C ALA A 54 3.11 13.71 -2.29
N LEU A 55 1.81 13.46 -2.13
CA LEU A 55 0.75 13.92 -3.03
C LEU A 55 -0.10 14.96 -2.32
N PHE A 56 -0.24 16.12 -2.91
CA PHE A 56 -1.07 17.20 -2.39
C PHE A 56 -2.36 17.30 -3.20
N TYR A 57 -3.48 16.96 -2.58
CA TYR A 57 -4.80 17.04 -3.19
C TYR A 57 -5.52 18.28 -2.73
N ASN A 58 -5.98 19.11 -3.67
CA ASN A 58 -6.80 20.27 -3.35
C ASN A 58 -8.12 19.82 -2.74
N GLN A 59 -8.43 20.28 -1.55
CA GLN A 59 -9.59 19.83 -0.78
C GLN A 59 -10.93 20.24 -1.41
N GLN A 60 -10.98 21.33 -2.20
CA GLN A 60 -12.21 21.80 -2.80
C GLN A 60 -12.71 20.89 -3.94
N ASN A 61 -11.80 20.24 -4.66
CA ASN A 61 -12.14 19.44 -5.83
C ASN A 61 -11.57 18.02 -5.84
N GLY A 62 -10.80 17.67 -4.82
CA GLY A 62 -10.16 16.35 -4.69
C GLY A 62 -9.02 16.08 -5.69
N LYS A 63 -8.68 17.03 -6.58
CA LYS A 63 -7.69 16.82 -7.61
C LYS A 63 -6.26 16.98 -7.12
N LEU A 64 -5.36 16.21 -7.70
CA LEU A 64 -3.93 16.33 -7.48
C LEU A 64 -3.44 17.72 -7.94
N ALA A 65 -2.85 18.47 -7.00
CA ALA A 65 -2.25 19.77 -7.26
C ALA A 65 -0.73 19.68 -7.40
N LEU A 66 -0.11 18.76 -6.64
CA LEU A 66 1.35 18.57 -6.66
C LEU A 66 1.68 17.13 -6.28
N GLU A 67 2.59 16.54 -7.05
CA GLU A 67 3.33 15.33 -6.72
C GLU A 67 4.78 15.71 -6.44
N HIS A 68 5.28 15.33 -5.26
CA HIS A 68 6.65 15.58 -4.86
C HIS A 68 7.31 14.28 -4.40
N ARG A 69 8.42 13.91 -5.06
CA ARG A 69 9.19 12.70 -4.75
C ARG A 69 10.53 13.10 -4.20
N PHE A 70 11.02 12.37 -3.22
CA PHE A 70 12.28 12.65 -2.56
C PHE A 70 12.92 11.39 -1.99
N GLU A 71 14.21 11.43 -1.79
CA GLU A 71 14.97 10.37 -1.13
C GLU A 71 14.81 10.48 0.39
N ASN A 72 14.65 9.34 1.04
CA ASN A 72 14.64 9.26 2.49
C ASN A 72 16.08 9.34 3.02
N ASN A 73 16.37 10.33 3.86
CA ASN A 73 17.69 10.58 4.42
C ASN A 73 17.75 10.54 5.94
N ASP A 74 16.70 10.03 6.61
CA ASP A 74 16.54 9.96 8.07
C ASP A 74 16.61 11.31 8.80
N ASP A 75 16.69 12.44 8.09
CA ASP A 75 16.62 13.77 8.68
C ASP A 75 15.20 14.11 9.14
N ARG A 76 15.07 14.96 10.16
CA ARG A 76 13.78 15.45 10.63
C ARG A 76 13.02 16.18 9.50
N ILE A 77 13.73 16.95 8.67
CA ILE A 77 13.22 17.56 7.45
C ILE A 77 13.95 16.93 6.29
N GLN A 78 13.26 16.11 5.52
CA GLN A 78 13.86 15.33 4.44
C GLN A 78 13.90 16.11 3.12
N THR A 79 12.91 17.00 2.94
CA THR A 79 12.78 17.80 1.71
C THR A 79 11.91 19.02 1.93
N TYR A 80 11.82 19.85 0.88
CA TYR A 80 10.90 20.98 0.78
C TYR A 80 10.11 20.90 -0.52
N ALA A 81 8.78 20.96 -0.41
CA ALA A 81 7.90 21.06 -1.58
C ALA A 81 7.47 22.51 -1.82
N GLU A 82 7.38 22.89 -3.09
CA GLU A 82 6.84 24.19 -3.49
C GLU A 82 5.35 24.08 -3.76
N VAL A 83 4.53 24.46 -2.80
CA VAL A 83 3.09 24.27 -2.79
C VAL A 83 2.36 25.59 -3.02
N PRO A 84 1.40 25.69 -3.96
CA PRO A 84 0.54 26.87 -4.12
C PRO A 84 -0.30 27.14 -2.87
N ALA A 85 -0.79 28.37 -2.68
CA ALA A 85 -1.74 28.67 -1.63
C ALA A 85 -3.04 27.87 -1.81
N GLY A 86 -3.58 27.31 -0.72
CA GLY A 86 -4.81 26.49 -0.74
C GLY A 86 -4.90 25.57 0.45
N ILE A 87 -6.03 24.87 0.55
CA ILE A 87 -6.24 23.84 1.57
C ILE A 87 -6.10 22.46 0.89
N TYR A 88 -5.29 21.59 1.49
CA TYR A 88 -4.92 20.32 0.92
C TYR A 88 -5.19 19.15 1.85
N THR A 89 -5.43 17.98 1.25
CA THR A 89 -5.17 16.70 1.88
C THR A 89 -3.85 16.18 1.34
N VAL A 90 -2.90 15.88 2.23
CA VAL A 90 -1.57 15.42 1.87
C VAL A 90 -1.45 13.94 2.19
N VAL A 91 -1.08 13.14 1.19
CA VAL A 91 -0.80 11.71 1.33
C VAL A 91 0.70 11.50 1.15
N ILE A 92 1.36 10.93 2.15
CA ILE A 92 2.79 10.61 2.08
C ILE A 92 2.94 9.11 2.27
N PHE A 93 3.64 8.44 1.34
CA PHE A 93 3.86 6.99 1.39
C PHE A 93 5.23 6.62 0.83
N ASN A 94 5.71 5.43 1.21
CA ASN A 94 6.94 4.88 0.66
C ASN A 94 6.79 4.61 -0.85
N GLU A 95 7.76 5.08 -1.64
CA GLU A 95 7.67 4.99 -3.10
C GLU A 95 7.67 3.54 -3.59
N ILE A 96 6.79 3.30 -4.56
CA ILE A 96 6.47 1.98 -5.10
C ILE A 96 7.29 1.67 -6.37
N ARG A 97 7.86 2.69 -7.03
CA ARG A 97 8.58 2.50 -8.30
C ARG A 97 9.98 1.91 -8.08
N GLY A 98 10.09 0.65 -8.42
CA GLY A 98 11.37 -0.06 -8.53
C GLY A 98 11.83 -0.82 -7.27
N GLN A 99 11.16 -0.66 -6.13
CA GLN A 99 11.55 -1.34 -4.88
C GLN A 99 10.45 -2.21 -4.26
N ILE A 100 9.19 -1.85 -4.46
CA ILE A 100 8.06 -2.62 -3.95
C ILE A 100 7.55 -3.51 -5.08
N ARG A 101 7.72 -4.81 -4.91
CA ARG A 101 7.14 -5.83 -5.79
C ARG A 101 5.69 -6.03 -5.40
N GLY A 102 4.83 -6.28 -6.38
CA GLY A 102 3.45 -6.66 -6.12
C GLY A 102 2.48 -5.53 -5.83
N ILE A 103 2.91 -4.26 -5.68
CA ILE A 103 2.00 -3.11 -5.51
C ILE A 103 2.10 -2.14 -6.68
N GLY A 104 0.93 -1.67 -7.14
CA GLY A 104 0.79 -0.52 -8.04
C GLY A 104 -0.06 0.57 -7.41
N ILE A 105 0.00 1.80 -7.96
CA ILE A 105 -0.88 2.91 -7.62
C ILE A 105 -1.77 3.23 -8.81
N ARG A 106 -3.08 3.37 -8.57
CA ARG A 106 -4.05 3.81 -9.57
C ARG A 106 -4.90 4.97 -9.05
N GLY A 107 -5.54 5.70 -9.97
CA GLY A 107 -6.43 6.81 -9.62
C GLY A 107 -5.75 8.02 -8.97
N HIS A 108 -4.45 8.19 -9.15
CA HIS A 108 -3.63 9.21 -8.49
C HIS A 108 -4.02 10.66 -8.81
N GLU A 109 -4.82 10.89 -9.85
CA GLU A 109 -5.28 12.23 -10.22
C GLU A 109 -6.33 12.82 -9.28
N ASN A 110 -7.00 11.95 -8.49
CA ASN A 110 -8.03 12.36 -7.55
C ASN A 110 -7.95 11.51 -6.26
N LEU A 111 -8.01 12.18 -5.10
CA LEU A 111 -7.93 11.52 -3.79
C LEU A 111 -8.99 10.41 -3.61
N ALA A 112 -10.23 10.66 -4.04
CA ALA A 112 -11.32 9.70 -3.90
C ALA A 112 -11.12 8.40 -4.70
N THR A 113 -10.24 8.42 -5.70
CA THR A 113 -9.90 7.26 -6.53
C THR A 113 -8.49 6.75 -6.31
N LEU A 114 -7.73 7.38 -5.40
CA LEU A 114 -6.36 6.97 -5.09
C LEU A 114 -6.36 5.63 -4.37
N GLU A 115 -5.80 4.62 -5.00
CA GLU A 115 -5.68 3.27 -4.45
C GLU A 115 -4.29 2.69 -4.65
N ALA A 116 -3.83 1.95 -3.63
CA ALA A 116 -2.74 1.00 -3.76
C ALA A 116 -3.34 -0.38 -4.04
N TYR A 117 -2.91 -1.06 -5.08
CA TYR A 117 -3.47 -2.36 -5.49
C TYR A 117 -2.39 -3.42 -5.66
N ALA A 118 -2.73 -4.67 -5.37
CA ALA A 118 -1.88 -5.81 -5.68
C ALA A 118 -1.81 -6.03 -7.19
N ILE A 119 -0.59 -6.08 -7.72
CA ILE A 119 -0.38 -6.21 -9.18
C ILE A 119 -0.93 -7.56 -9.64
N PRO A 120 -1.73 -7.60 -10.73
CA PRO A 120 -2.22 -8.85 -11.29
C PRO A 120 -1.07 -9.81 -11.64
N ASN A 121 -1.23 -11.08 -11.25
CA ASN A 121 -0.33 -12.16 -11.64
C ASN A 121 -0.91 -12.87 -12.88
N PRO A 122 -0.38 -12.63 -14.08
CA PRO A 122 -0.90 -13.25 -15.31
C PRO A 122 -0.56 -14.72 -15.45
N ASN A 123 0.43 -15.18 -14.67
CA ASN A 123 0.94 -16.55 -14.74
C ASN A 123 0.99 -17.17 -13.34
N PRO A 124 -0.18 -17.40 -12.69
CA PRO A 124 -0.18 -18.14 -11.44
C PRO A 124 0.40 -19.53 -11.68
N SER A 125 1.12 -20.06 -10.72
CA SER A 125 1.65 -21.42 -10.81
C SER A 125 0.49 -22.37 -11.09
N ASN A 126 0.56 -23.10 -12.19
CA ASN A 126 -0.46 -24.08 -12.53
C ASN A 126 -0.39 -25.23 -11.52
N ALA A 127 -1.32 -25.27 -10.58
CA ALA A 127 -1.59 -26.53 -9.90
C ALA A 127 -2.01 -27.52 -11.01
N PRO A 128 -1.27 -28.61 -11.24
CA PRO A 128 -1.58 -29.51 -12.32
C PRO A 128 -3.00 -30.01 -12.17
N ASN A 129 -3.83 -29.82 -13.20
CA ASN A 129 -5.21 -30.31 -13.30
C ASN A 129 -6.32 -29.61 -12.50
N LEU A 130 -6.21 -28.36 -12.15
CA LEU A 130 -7.40 -27.60 -11.77
C LEU A 130 -8.35 -27.52 -12.97
N LYS A 131 -9.49 -28.22 -12.86
CA LYS A 131 -10.56 -28.16 -13.87
C LYS A 131 -10.97 -26.68 -14.04
N PRO A 132 -11.11 -26.18 -15.30
CA PRO A 132 -11.47 -24.78 -15.58
C PRO A 132 -12.83 -24.32 -15.04
N GLY A 133 -13.53 -25.12 -14.24
CA GLY A 133 -14.88 -24.87 -13.79
C GLY A 133 -15.02 -24.08 -12.48
N LEU A 134 -13.95 -23.79 -11.75
CA LEU A 134 -14.01 -23.01 -10.50
C LEU A 134 -13.88 -21.49 -10.71
N THR A 135 -13.64 -21.04 -11.94
CA THR A 135 -13.48 -19.62 -12.29
C THR A 135 -14.78 -18.87 -12.59
N ASN A 136 -15.95 -19.53 -12.50
CA ASN A 136 -17.24 -18.91 -12.80
C ASN A 136 -17.90 -18.30 -11.55
N ARG A 137 -17.22 -17.34 -10.89
CA ARG A 137 -17.94 -16.35 -10.09
C ARG A 137 -17.86 -15.00 -10.80
N THR A 138 -19.01 -14.36 -10.94
CA THR A 138 -19.29 -13.14 -11.67
C THR A 138 -18.64 -11.85 -11.14
N ASN A 139 -17.79 -11.94 -10.14
CA ASN A 139 -16.82 -10.92 -9.76
C ASN A 139 -15.44 -11.53 -10.03
N SER A 140 -14.82 -11.09 -11.11
CA SER A 140 -13.56 -11.65 -11.63
C SER A 140 -12.40 -11.38 -10.68
N ALA A 141 -12.37 -12.07 -9.54
CA ALA A 141 -11.19 -12.12 -8.70
C ALA A 141 -10.05 -12.71 -9.53
N GLY A 142 -9.15 -11.86 -10.02
CA GLY A 142 -7.94 -12.28 -10.69
C GLY A 142 -6.88 -12.71 -9.68
N TYR A 143 -5.92 -13.52 -10.14
CA TYR A 143 -4.71 -13.77 -9.36
C TYR A 143 -3.89 -12.50 -9.24
N VAL A 144 -3.32 -12.26 -8.04
CA VAL A 144 -2.44 -11.14 -7.75
C VAL A 144 -1.14 -11.63 -7.12
N TYR A 145 -0.09 -10.84 -7.29
CA TYR A 145 1.13 -11.03 -6.52
C TYR A 145 0.91 -10.62 -5.06
N GLU A 146 1.73 -11.17 -4.18
CA GLU A 146 1.82 -10.72 -2.80
C GLU A 146 2.21 -9.24 -2.76
N PRO A 147 1.44 -8.37 -2.08
CA PRO A 147 1.81 -6.97 -1.94
C PRO A 147 3.02 -6.84 -0.99
N ASP A 148 3.97 -5.99 -1.35
CA ASP A 148 5.03 -5.58 -0.42
C ASP A 148 4.50 -4.63 0.66
N MET A 149 5.33 -4.35 1.66
CA MET A 149 4.94 -3.47 2.77
C MET A 149 4.71 -2.03 2.30
N LEU A 150 3.50 -1.56 2.41
CA LEU A 150 3.09 -0.18 2.22
C LEU A 150 2.86 0.46 3.59
N ALA A 151 3.46 1.64 3.80
CA ALA A 151 3.10 2.52 4.90
C ALA A 151 2.78 3.92 4.36
N ALA A 152 1.81 4.57 4.96
CA ALA A 152 1.35 5.88 4.55
C ALA A 152 0.88 6.70 5.73
N VAL A 153 0.90 8.02 5.55
CA VAL A 153 0.27 8.97 6.44
C VAL A 153 -0.60 9.93 5.63
N LEU A 154 -1.78 10.23 6.16
CA LEU A 154 -2.73 11.15 5.57
C LEU A 154 -2.88 12.37 6.49
N VAL A 155 -2.61 13.56 5.98
CA VAL A 155 -2.80 14.83 6.70
C VAL A 155 -3.91 15.61 6.01
N ARG A 156 -5.06 15.72 6.68
CA ARG A 156 -6.20 16.51 6.19
C ARG A 156 -6.12 17.97 6.66
N ASP A 157 -6.85 18.84 5.97
CA ASP A 157 -6.96 20.26 6.32
C ASP A 157 -5.59 20.96 6.48
N PHE A 158 -4.67 20.63 5.57
CA PHE A 158 -3.37 21.28 5.50
C PHE A 158 -3.51 22.61 4.76
N ASP A 159 -3.48 23.71 5.53
CA ASP A 159 -3.64 25.07 4.99
C ASP A 159 -2.28 25.67 4.60
N VAL A 160 -2.12 26.01 3.33
CA VAL A 160 -1.04 26.85 2.80
C VAL A 160 -1.61 28.25 2.59
N SER A 161 -1.50 29.10 3.62
CA SER A 161 -2.06 30.44 3.57
C SER A 161 -1.30 31.35 2.58
N CYS A 162 -2.00 32.38 2.08
CA CYS A 162 -1.38 33.37 1.21
C CYS A 162 -0.22 34.13 1.86
N GLU A 163 -0.15 34.15 3.19
CA GLU A 163 0.93 34.78 3.95
C GLU A 163 2.24 33.97 3.92
N MET A 164 2.11 32.63 3.74
CA MET A 164 3.26 31.75 3.58
C MET A 164 3.91 31.87 2.21
N VAL A 165 3.16 32.40 1.24
CA VAL A 165 3.61 32.59 -0.11
C VAL A 165 4.42 33.87 -0.15
N SER A 166 5.74 33.78 0.04
CA SER A 166 6.62 34.94 -0.11
C SER A 166 6.75 35.31 -1.58
N TYR A 167 6.42 36.56 -1.89
CA TYR A 167 6.86 37.16 -3.13
C TYR A 167 8.40 37.23 -3.12
N THR A 168 9.05 36.31 -3.79
CA THR A 168 10.50 36.30 -3.95
C THR A 168 10.95 37.39 -4.94
N GLN A 169 10.72 38.65 -4.63
CA GLN A 169 11.49 39.77 -5.14
C GLN A 169 11.64 40.80 -4.01
N ASP A 170 12.82 40.92 -3.48
CA ASP A 170 13.32 42.05 -2.67
C ASP A 170 12.81 42.24 -1.25
N SER A 171 12.46 41.26 -0.46
CA SER A 171 12.31 41.52 0.97
C SER A 171 12.91 40.41 1.83
N LYS A 172 13.97 40.80 2.43
CA LYS A 172 14.69 40.22 3.54
C LYS A 172 13.85 39.28 4.42
N GLU A 173 14.25 38.08 4.43
CA GLU A 173 14.28 36.95 5.36
C GLU A 173 13.45 36.94 6.66
N GLN A 174 12.78 37.98 7.09
CA GLN A 174 12.25 38.07 8.45
C GLN A 174 10.74 37.82 8.63
N VAL A 175 9.92 37.84 7.58
CA VAL A 175 8.47 37.59 7.71
C VAL A 175 8.10 36.11 7.47
N VAL A 176 9.00 35.35 6.91
CA VAL A 176 8.80 33.93 6.53
C VAL A 176 8.71 33.00 7.75
N ASN A 177 9.29 33.37 8.90
CA ASN A 177 9.63 32.39 9.94
C ASN A 177 8.46 31.92 10.80
N LYS A 178 7.45 32.73 11.07
CA LYS A 178 6.42 32.35 12.07
C LYS A 178 5.24 31.55 11.48
N ALA A 179 4.82 31.86 10.28
CA ALA A 179 3.79 31.07 9.58
C ALA A 179 4.36 29.76 9.04
N LEU A 180 5.64 29.75 8.60
CA LEU A 180 6.37 28.54 8.25
C LEU A 180 6.60 27.61 9.44
N GLU A 181 6.90 28.12 10.63
CA GLU A 181 7.07 27.30 11.83
C GLU A 181 5.80 26.52 12.19
N SER A 182 4.63 27.14 12.14
CA SER A 182 3.37 26.43 12.46
C SER A 182 2.92 25.44 11.35
N ALA A 183 3.22 25.71 10.09
CA ALA A 183 2.95 24.78 9.00
C ALA A 183 4.00 23.67 8.94
N SER A 184 5.26 23.97 9.27
CA SER A 184 6.35 22.99 9.27
C SER A 184 6.14 21.89 10.30
N GLU A 185 5.47 22.19 11.41
CA GLU A 185 5.16 21.19 12.44
C GLU A 185 4.15 20.12 11.97
N ARG A 186 3.29 20.44 10.98
CA ARG A 186 2.24 19.51 10.52
C ARG A 186 2.71 18.45 9.52
N LEU A 187 3.76 18.73 8.74
CA LEU A 187 4.32 17.78 7.75
C LEU A 187 5.73 17.30 8.12
N VAL A 188 6.20 17.58 9.33
CA VAL A 188 7.51 17.16 9.82
C VAL A 188 7.38 16.25 11.02
N GLY A 189 8.14 15.15 11.03
CA GLY A 189 8.09 14.15 12.09
C GLY A 189 6.82 13.31 12.06
N LEU A 190 6.17 13.21 10.90
CA LEU A 190 5.03 12.35 10.68
C LEU A 190 5.41 10.88 10.86
N ILE A 191 4.50 10.10 11.41
CA ILE A 191 4.69 8.66 11.61
C ILE A 191 3.77 7.93 10.63
N PRO A 192 4.32 7.36 9.53
CA PRO A 192 3.53 6.53 8.64
C PRO A 192 3.06 5.25 9.30
N GLU A 193 1.85 4.83 8.99
CA GLU A 193 1.25 3.59 9.47
C GLU A 193 1.25 2.55 8.35
N ARG A 194 1.48 1.29 8.69
CA ARG A 194 1.35 0.19 7.74
C ARG A 194 -0.08 0.08 7.25
N LYS A 195 -0.22 -0.14 5.93
CA LYS A 195 -1.52 -0.31 5.24
C LYS A 195 -1.66 -1.72 4.66
N VAL A 196 -0.65 -2.54 4.83
CA VAL A 196 -0.59 -3.95 4.43
C VAL A 196 -0.41 -4.78 5.68
N HIS A 197 -1.23 -5.81 5.83
CA HIS A 197 -1.19 -6.77 6.93
C HIS A 197 -0.10 -7.81 6.69
N GLU A 198 0.56 -8.21 7.76
CA GLU A 198 1.33 -9.45 7.82
C GLU A 198 0.36 -10.57 8.20
N PHE A 199 0.39 -11.68 7.47
CA PHE A 199 -0.45 -12.83 7.75
C PHE A 199 0.42 -14.07 8.02
N ASN A 200 0.39 -14.53 9.25
CA ASN A 200 1.10 -15.71 9.73
C ASN A 200 0.16 -16.92 9.67
N ILE A 201 0.55 -17.94 8.91
CA ILE A 201 -0.27 -19.12 8.64
C ILE A 201 0.48 -20.36 9.14
N LEU A 202 -0.17 -21.14 10.00
CA LEU A 202 0.31 -22.41 10.55
C LEU A 202 -0.74 -23.49 10.33
N ILE A 203 -0.38 -24.55 9.59
CA ILE A 203 -1.29 -25.62 9.24
C ILE A 203 -0.74 -26.95 9.75
N HIS A 204 -1.55 -27.65 10.57
CA HIS A 204 -1.27 -29.01 11.02
C HIS A 204 -1.74 -30.02 9.97
N VAL A 205 -0.86 -30.91 9.56
CA VAL A 205 -1.11 -31.88 8.48
C VAL A 205 -0.80 -33.30 8.97
N ASP A 206 -1.82 -34.14 9.02
CA ASP A 206 -1.63 -35.56 9.24
C ASP A 206 -1.12 -36.23 7.94
N GLY A 207 -0.12 -37.07 8.04
CA GLY A 207 0.50 -37.73 6.87
C GLY A 207 1.44 -36.81 6.09
N LEU A 208 1.94 -35.73 6.66
CA LEU A 208 2.81 -34.73 6.00
C LEU A 208 4.05 -35.34 5.35
N LYS A 209 4.54 -36.49 5.82
CA LYS A 209 5.67 -37.20 5.21
C LYS A 209 5.40 -37.63 3.75
N ASN A 210 4.13 -37.80 3.41
CA ASN A 210 3.71 -38.24 2.08
C ASN A 210 3.67 -37.09 1.06
N ALA A 211 3.83 -35.83 1.52
CA ALA A 211 3.84 -34.65 0.67
C ALA A 211 5.26 -34.26 0.23
N ARG A 212 5.42 -33.94 -1.05
CA ARG A 212 6.54 -33.15 -1.55
C ARG A 212 6.34 -31.70 -1.15
N MET A 213 7.43 -31.01 -0.84
CA MET A 213 7.37 -29.59 -0.57
C MET A 213 7.93 -28.80 -1.76
N PRO A 214 7.46 -27.59 -2.00
CA PRO A 214 6.45 -26.82 -1.25
C PRO A 214 5.00 -27.28 -1.49
N ALA A 215 4.09 -27.01 -0.55
CA ALA A 215 2.66 -27.04 -0.81
C ALA A 215 2.25 -25.70 -1.45
N LEU A 216 1.38 -25.75 -2.47
CA LEU A 216 0.81 -24.58 -3.11
C LEU A 216 -0.52 -24.23 -2.46
N VAL A 217 -0.78 -22.92 -2.27
CA VAL A 217 -2.01 -22.43 -1.67
C VAL A 217 -2.59 -21.30 -2.49
N ASP A 218 -3.90 -21.39 -2.80
CA ASP A 218 -4.69 -20.29 -3.32
C ASP A 218 -5.60 -19.76 -2.23
N MET A 219 -5.42 -18.51 -1.82
CA MET A 219 -6.24 -17.81 -0.85
C MET A 219 -7.17 -16.83 -1.55
N LYS A 220 -8.47 -16.98 -1.32
CA LYS A 220 -9.55 -16.16 -1.91
C LYS A 220 -10.25 -15.36 -0.83
N GLY A 221 -10.87 -14.23 -1.21
CA GLY A 221 -11.67 -13.41 -0.28
C GLY A 221 -10.87 -12.32 0.44
N MET A 222 -9.58 -12.14 0.08
CA MET A 222 -8.80 -10.99 0.54
C MET A 222 -8.95 -9.82 -0.43
N ALA A 223 -8.78 -8.60 0.08
CA ALA A 223 -8.92 -7.39 -0.73
C ALA A 223 -7.81 -7.25 -1.77
N GLU A 224 -8.19 -6.84 -2.99
CA GLU A 224 -7.26 -6.52 -4.08
C GLU A 224 -6.46 -5.26 -3.80
N SER A 225 -7.05 -4.27 -3.12
CA SER A 225 -6.47 -2.94 -2.98
C SER A 225 -6.90 -2.23 -1.68
N TYR A 226 -6.22 -1.13 -1.41
CA TYR A 226 -6.46 -0.22 -0.29
C TYR A 226 -6.71 1.20 -0.81
N GLY A 227 -7.80 1.83 -0.36
CA GLY A 227 -8.16 3.21 -0.70
C GLY A 227 -7.63 4.20 0.33
N PHE A 228 -6.82 5.16 -0.10
CA PHE A 228 -6.19 6.13 0.81
C PHE A 228 -7.20 7.11 1.42
N ASP A 229 -8.20 7.56 0.66
CA ASP A 229 -9.20 8.51 1.17
C ASP A 229 -10.10 7.89 2.23
N THR A 230 -10.48 6.64 2.04
CA THR A 230 -11.37 5.91 2.94
C THR A 230 -10.63 5.27 4.12
N ASP A 231 -9.30 5.14 4.03
CA ASP A 231 -8.45 4.38 4.95
C ASP A 231 -8.95 2.93 5.14
N ARG A 232 -9.33 2.30 4.03
CA ARG A 232 -9.91 0.95 4.04
C ARG A 232 -9.44 0.13 2.85
N SER A 233 -9.39 -1.18 3.05
CA SER A 233 -9.33 -2.13 1.95
C SER A 233 -10.61 -2.05 1.11
N THR A 234 -10.48 -2.32 -0.19
CA THR A 234 -11.62 -2.24 -1.12
C THR A 234 -12.53 -3.46 -1.00
N LEU A 235 -13.71 -3.37 -1.65
CA LEU A 235 -14.66 -4.48 -1.74
C LEU A 235 -14.39 -5.40 -2.95
N LEU A 236 -13.25 -5.24 -3.62
CA LEU A 236 -12.83 -6.11 -4.70
C LEU A 236 -11.96 -7.23 -4.13
N ALA A 237 -12.40 -8.46 -4.29
CA ALA A 237 -11.66 -9.64 -3.86
C ALA A 237 -10.59 -10.04 -4.89
N ALA A 238 -9.46 -10.54 -4.40
CA ALA A 238 -8.40 -11.14 -5.20
C ALA A 238 -8.12 -12.58 -4.78
N ILE A 239 -7.41 -13.32 -5.64
CA ILE A 239 -6.83 -14.62 -5.33
C ILE A 239 -5.34 -14.42 -5.16
N GLN A 240 -4.85 -14.65 -3.96
CA GLN A 240 -3.42 -14.59 -3.67
C GLN A 240 -2.87 -16.01 -3.62
N GLN A 241 -1.90 -16.31 -4.52
CA GLN A 241 -1.24 -17.60 -4.56
C GLN A 241 0.12 -17.52 -3.89
N PHE A 242 0.43 -18.49 -3.04
CA PHE A 242 1.72 -18.58 -2.36
C PHE A 242 2.10 -20.02 -2.08
N THR A 243 3.32 -20.24 -1.63
CA THR A 243 3.83 -21.56 -1.28
C THR A 243 4.13 -21.65 0.21
N MET A 244 3.90 -22.81 0.79
CA MET A 244 4.26 -23.14 2.18
C MET A 244 5.48 -24.07 2.16
N ASN A 245 6.65 -23.52 2.52
CA ASN A 245 7.94 -24.24 2.43
C ASN A 245 8.45 -24.72 3.79
N ASN A 246 8.07 -24.03 4.87
CA ASN A 246 8.55 -24.35 6.19
C ASN A 246 7.79 -25.55 6.75
N ARG A 247 8.49 -26.68 6.90
CA ARG A 247 7.95 -27.93 7.41
C ARG A 247 8.62 -28.32 8.73
N THR A 248 7.82 -28.69 9.71
CA THR A 248 8.30 -29.21 10.98
C THR A 248 7.49 -30.46 11.33
N TYR A 249 8.17 -31.57 11.70
CA TYR A 249 7.49 -32.76 12.16
C TYR A 249 7.19 -32.69 13.65
N ASP A 250 6.08 -33.29 14.07
CA ASP A 250 5.68 -33.36 15.47
C ASP A 250 6.67 -34.20 16.27
N ALA A 251 6.88 -33.83 17.52
CA ALA A 251 7.78 -34.58 18.40
C ALA A 251 7.31 -36.04 18.57
N GLY A 252 8.17 -36.98 18.21
CA GLY A 252 7.83 -38.41 18.26
C GLY A 252 6.98 -38.94 17.10
N SER A 253 6.68 -38.12 16.10
CA SER A 253 6.02 -38.52 14.85
C SER A 253 6.96 -38.27 13.69
N ASP A 254 7.08 -39.28 12.83
CA ASP A 254 7.75 -39.14 11.52
C ASP A 254 6.74 -38.95 10.39
N GLN A 255 5.44 -38.87 10.72
CA GLN A 255 4.35 -38.84 9.75
C GLN A 255 3.58 -37.53 9.71
N ASN A 256 3.35 -36.94 10.88
CA ASN A 256 2.53 -35.75 11.04
C ASN A 256 3.41 -34.54 11.35
N GLY A 257 2.91 -33.37 11.07
CA GLY A 257 3.65 -32.15 11.36
C GLY A 257 2.90 -30.90 10.94
N THR A 258 3.63 -29.80 10.87
CA THR A 258 3.13 -28.50 10.49
C THR A 258 3.83 -27.96 9.27
N ILE A 259 3.10 -27.18 8.49
CA ILE A 259 3.65 -26.29 7.45
C ILE A 259 3.28 -24.86 7.79
N SER A 260 4.15 -23.91 7.45
CA SER A 260 3.89 -22.50 7.71
C SER A 260 4.32 -21.60 6.57
N ALA A 261 3.62 -20.47 6.48
CA ALA A 261 3.97 -19.35 5.62
C ALA A 261 3.74 -18.03 6.34
N LYS A 262 4.45 -17.01 5.89
CA LYS A 262 4.26 -15.63 6.26
C LYS A 262 4.11 -14.84 4.97
N ILE A 263 2.99 -14.18 4.80
CA ILE A 263 2.65 -13.44 3.58
C ILE A 263 2.12 -12.05 3.94
N HIS A 264 1.98 -11.20 2.94
CA HIS A 264 1.39 -9.87 3.06
C HIS A 264 0.09 -9.78 2.28
N THR A 265 -0.89 -9.00 2.78
CA THR A 265 -2.19 -8.81 2.16
C THR A 265 -2.79 -7.45 2.54
N PHE A 266 -3.69 -6.92 1.73
CA PHE A 266 -4.48 -5.74 2.09
C PHE A 266 -5.60 -6.02 3.11
N GLY A 267 -5.68 -7.24 3.63
CA GLY A 267 -6.67 -7.65 4.62
C GLY A 267 -7.99 -8.10 4.03
N MET A 268 -9.03 -8.18 4.86
CA MET A 268 -10.37 -8.54 4.41
C MET A 268 -11.07 -7.35 3.73
N LEU A 269 -12.13 -7.65 2.99
CA LEU A 269 -12.89 -6.66 2.22
C LEU A 269 -13.52 -5.59 3.13
N GLY A 270 -13.27 -4.31 2.83
CA GLY A 270 -13.85 -3.16 3.54
C GLY A 270 -13.25 -2.88 4.92
N GLU A 271 -12.19 -3.55 5.29
CA GLU A 271 -11.52 -3.45 6.57
C GLU A 271 -10.63 -2.21 6.67
N THR A 272 -10.53 -1.61 7.87
CA THR A 272 -9.47 -0.65 8.16
C THR A 272 -8.22 -1.38 8.63
N PRO A 273 -6.99 -0.94 8.24
CA PRO A 273 -5.77 -1.68 8.57
C PRO A 273 -5.55 -1.94 10.07
N ALA A 274 -5.99 -1.02 10.92
CA ALA A 274 -5.87 -1.16 12.39
C ALA A 274 -7.03 -1.91 13.05
N SER A 275 -8.00 -2.42 12.30
CA SER A 275 -9.16 -3.11 12.85
C SER A 275 -8.78 -4.42 13.54
N THR A 276 -9.43 -4.73 14.64
CA THR A 276 -9.29 -5.99 15.38
C THR A 276 -10.60 -6.76 15.48
N ASP A 277 -11.69 -6.22 14.94
CA ASP A 277 -13.01 -6.83 14.91
C ASP A 277 -13.63 -6.56 13.53
N VAL A 278 -13.50 -7.54 12.66
CA VAL A 278 -13.99 -7.45 11.29
C VAL A 278 -15.05 -8.50 11.05
N GLN A 279 -16.18 -8.04 10.51
CA GLN A 279 -17.20 -8.95 9.98
C GLN A 279 -16.91 -9.15 8.49
N PRO A 280 -16.47 -10.34 8.07
CA PRO A 280 -16.11 -10.59 6.68
C PRO A 280 -17.30 -10.38 5.75
N VAL A 281 -17.11 -9.61 4.69
CA VAL A 281 -18.12 -9.40 3.64
C VAL A 281 -18.22 -10.64 2.74
N GLU A 282 -17.08 -11.30 2.52
CA GLU A 282 -16.98 -12.56 1.79
C GLU A 282 -16.14 -13.56 2.58
N PRO A 283 -16.37 -14.88 2.41
CA PRO A 283 -15.58 -15.89 3.09
C PRO A 283 -14.14 -15.93 2.56
N VAL A 284 -13.19 -16.15 3.45
CA VAL A 284 -11.79 -16.43 3.10
C VAL A 284 -11.66 -17.95 2.89
N ILE A 285 -11.50 -18.33 1.63
CA ILE A 285 -11.39 -19.73 1.23
C ILE A 285 -9.93 -20.02 0.86
N MET A 286 -9.38 -21.07 1.45
CA MET A 286 -8.04 -21.54 1.16
C MET A 286 -8.10 -22.91 0.47
N ASP A 287 -7.50 -22.99 -0.71
CA ASP A 287 -7.30 -24.21 -1.46
C ASP A 287 -5.85 -24.66 -1.31
N PHE A 288 -5.63 -25.82 -0.71
CA PHE A 288 -4.31 -26.42 -0.51
C PHE A 288 -4.08 -27.51 -1.54
N PHE A 289 -2.92 -27.47 -2.21
CA PHE A 289 -2.50 -28.45 -3.19
C PHE A 289 -1.19 -29.10 -2.74
N PHE A 290 -1.26 -30.39 -2.44
CA PHE A 290 -0.11 -31.19 -2.06
C PHE A 290 0.23 -32.17 -3.18
N MET A 291 1.44 -32.14 -3.66
CA MET A 291 1.98 -33.19 -4.52
C MET A 291 2.50 -34.30 -3.62
N LEU A 292 2.08 -35.53 -3.85
CA LEU A 292 2.56 -36.67 -3.07
C LEU A 292 3.92 -37.18 -3.56
N VAL A 293 4.60 -37.97 -2.70
CA VAL A 293 5.93 -38.54 -2.99
C VAL A 293 5.85 -39.79 -3.87
N ASP A 294 4.65 -40.21 -4.30
CA ASP A 294 4.45 -41.34 -5.19
C ASP A 294 5.04 -41.09 -6.61
N ALA A 295 5.19 -42.14 -7.37
CA ALA A 295 5.73 -42.08 -8.75
C ALA A 295 4.84 -41.23 -9.68
N ASP A 296 3.54 -41.23 -9.43
CA ASP A 296 2.54 -40.56 -10.28
C ASP A 296 2.43 -39.06 -9.94
N LYS A 297 3.14 -38.59 -8.90
CA LYS A 297 3.06 -37.21 -8.42
C LYS A 297 1.60 -36.78 -8.17
N THR A 298 0.83 -37.66 -7.51
CA THR A 298 -0.58 -37.43 -7.25
C THR A 298 -0.80 -36.10 -6.54
N ILE A 299 -1.74 -35.28 -7.02
CA ILE A 299 -2.11 -34.01 -6.36
C ILE A 299 -3.33 -34.26 -5.45
N VAL A 300 -3.16 -33.96 -4.18
CA VAL A 300 -4.24 -33.90 -3.21
C VAL A 300 -4.68 -32.45 -3.04
N HIS A 301 -5.96 -32.20 -3.25
CA HIS A 301 -6.57 -30.88 -3.08
C HIS A 301 -7.50 -30.92 -1.88
N GLN A 302 -7.32 -29.95 -0.96
CA GLN A 302 -8.21 -29.73 0.17
C GLN A 302 -8.63 -28.27 0.19
N GLN A 303 -9.92 -28.01 0.39
CA GLN A 303 -10.48 -26.67 0.51
C GLN A 303 -11.00 -26.44 1.92
N VAL A 304 -10.71 -25.28 2.48
CA VAL A 304 -11.12 -24.89 3.83
C VAL A 304 -11.66 -23.47 3.83
N ASP A 305 -12.77 -23.26 4.52
CA ASP A 305 -13.25 -21.95 4.92
C ASP A 305 -12.49 -21.52 6.19
N ALA A 306 -11.53 -20.60 6.02
CA ALA A 306 -10.69 -20.08 7.08
C ALA A 306 -11.28 -18.84 7.78
N THR A 307 -12.43 -18.34 7.33
CA THR A 307 -13.00 -17.06 7.73
C THR A 307 -13.08 -16.87 9.24
N SER A 308 -13.65 -17.85 9.95
CA SER A 308 -13.82 -17.77 11.42
C SER A 308 -12.57 -18.16 12.21
N LEU A 309 -11.54 -18.64 11.54
CA LEU A 309 -10.30 -19.10 12.16
C LEU A 309 -9.22 -18.02 12.19
N ILE A 310 -9.38 -16.97 11.38
CA ILE A 310 -8.43 -15.86 11.32
C ILE A 310 -8.56 -15.01 12.58
N ARG A 311 -7.45 -14.84 13.29
CA ARG A 311 -7.34 -14.01 14.48
C ARG A 311 -6.61 -12.71 14.14
N TYR A 312 -7.01 -11.64 14.79
CA TYR A 312 -6.44 -10.30 14.65
C TYR A 312 -5.58 -10.00 15.87
N VAL A 313 -4.30 -9.76 15.63
CA VAL A 313 -3.36 -9.33 16.66
C VAL A 313 -3.01 -7.87 16.41
N PRO A 314 -3.27 -6.94 17.35
CA PRO A 314 -2.97 -5.54 17.16
C PRO A 314 -1.51 -5.33 16.73
N GLY A 315 -1.32 -4.63 15.62
CA GLY A 315 0.00 -4.25 15.13
C GLY A 315 0.57 -3.08 15.96
N GLN A 316 1.88 -3.02 16.08
CA GLN A 316 2.54 -1.91 16.79
C GLN A 316 2.56 -0.61 15.96
N HIS A 317 2.38 -0.71 14.63
CA HIS A 317 2.66 0.38 13.67
C HIS A 317 1.61 0.47 12.56
N GLY A 318 0.34 0.39 12.90
CA GLY A 318 -0.77 0.52 11.96
C GLY A 318 -1.47 -0.81 11.72
N ALA A 319 -1.24 -1.47 10.58
CA ALA A 319 -1.99 -2.67 10.20
C ALA A 319 -1.84 -3.79 11.24
N THR A 320 -2.98 -4.40 11.56
CA THR A 320 -3.08 -5.58 12.42
C THR A 320 -2.33 -6.76 11.78
N THR A 321 -1.69 -7.59 12.60
CA THR A 321 -1.18 -8.89 12.14
C THR A 321 -2.32 -9.90 12.13
N LEU A 322 -2.48 -10.62 11.03
CA LEU A 322 -3.43 -11.72 10.91
C LEU A 322 -2.74 -13.03 11.28
N GLU A 323 -3.43 -13.89 12.01
CA GLU A 323 -2.93 -15.21 12.38
C GLU A 323 -3.98 -16.28 12.05
N LEU A 324 -3.55 -17.36 11.43
CA LEU A 324 -4.33 -18.54 11.17
C LEU A 324 -3.58 -19.76 11.66
N GLU A 325 -4.20 -20.50 12.59
CA GLU A 325 -3.74 -21.82 13.00
C GLU A 325 -4.88 -22.80 12.85
N MET A 326 -4.68 -23.85 12.06
CA MET A 326 -5.71 -24.85 11.83
C MET A 326 -5.12 -26.21 11.52
N LYS A 327 -5.95 -27.25 11.62
CA LYS A 327 -5.64 -28.59 11.14
C LYS A 327 -6.42 -28.86 9.85
N LEU A 328 -5.75 -29.46 8.86
CA LEU A 328 -6.46 -29.90 7.65
C LEU A 328 -7.50 -30.97 7.97
N PRO A 329 -8.66 -30.94 7.28
CA PRO A 329 -9.76 -31.84 7.57
C PRO A 329 -9.43 -33.29 7.25
N GLU A 330 -8.59 -33.55 6.26
CA GLU A 330 -8.25 -34.89 5.80
C GLU A 330 -6.74 -35.12 5.91
N ALA A 331 -6.36 -36.32 6.35
CA ALA A 331 -4.99 -36.78 6.34
C ALA A 331 -4.50 -37.04 4.91
N LEU A 332 -3.24 -36.72 4.62
CA LEU A 332 -2.61 -37.17 3.39
C LEU A 332 -2.43 -38.69 3.47
N HIS A 333 -2.98 -39.40 2.51
CA HIS A 333 -2.93 -40.86 2.51
C HIS A 333 -1.50 -41.38 2.30
N ASN A 334 -1.22 -42.54 2.88
CA ASN A 334 0.07 -43.19 2.73
C ASN A 334 0.29 -43.60 1.28
N VAL A 335 1.46 -43.30 0.76
CA VAL A 335 1.93 -43.70 -0.56
C VAL A 335 3.27 -44.41 -0.41
N ASP A 336 3.53 -45.39 -1.29
CA ASP A 336 4.85 -46.01 -1.35
C ASP A 336 5.80 -45.06 -2.12
N PRO A 337 6.82 -44.54 -1.47
CA PRO A 337 7.82 -43.73 -2.15
C PRO A 337 8.55 -44.60 -3.14
N GLN A 338 8.30 -44.43 -4.43
CA GLN A 338 9.02 -45.15 -5.44
C GLN A 338 10.37 -44.46 -5.70
N GLY A 339 11.45 -45.16 -5.37
CA GLY A 339 12.80 -44.79 -5.70
C GLY A 339 13.66 -44.49 -4.45
N ASN A 340 14.94 -44.79 -4.59
CA ASN A 340 15.99 -44.54 -3.62
C ASN A 340 16.30 -43.03 -3.35
N ASP A 341 15.28 -42.18 -3.40
CA ASP A 341 15.45 -40.75 -3.22
C ASP A 341 15.45 -40.41 -1.73
N SER A 342 16.62 -40.21 -1.23
CA SER A 342 16.96 -39.68 0.09
C SER A 342 16.46 -38.24 0.27
N GLY A 343 15.16 -37.97 0.13
CA GLY A 343 14.51 -36.73 0.61
C GLY A 343 15.07 -35.37 0.14
N PHE A 344 16.08 -35.36 -0.71
CA PHE A 344 16.64 -34.19 -1.38
C PHE A 344 16.40 -34.35 -2.88
N ASP A 345 15.18 -34.05 -3.30
CA ASP A 345 14.88 -33.96 -4.73
C ASP A 345 15.36 -32.60 -5.24
N THR A 346 16.42 -32.62 -6.02
CA THR A 346 16.94 -31.46 -6.74
C THR A 346 16.09 -31.10 -7.96
N GLU A 347 14.99 -31.80 -8.22
CA GLU A 347 14.02 -31.48 -9.28
C GLU A 347 13.00 -30.38 -8.93
N LEU A 348 13.24 -29.61 -7.86
CA LEU A 348 12.54 -28.34 -7.60
C LEU A 348 12.76 -27.28 -8.70
N ALA A 349 13.53 -27.60 -9.72
CA ALA A 349 13.79 -26.74 -10.87
C ALA A 349 12.57 -26.52 -11.82
N GLU A 350 11.48 -27.29 -11.66
CA GLU A 350 10.27 -27.07 -12.49
C GLU A 350 9.33 -25.97 -11.97
N TRP A 351 9.57 -25.46 -10.76
CA TRP A 351 8.96 -24.23 -10.30
C TRP A 351 9.88 -23.06 -10.68
N GLU A 352 9.96 -22.75 -11.96
CA GLU A 352 10.71 -21.57 -12.40
C GLU A 352 10.21 -20.33 -11.64
N VAL A 353 11.08 -19.80 -10.79
CA VAL A 353 10.99 -18.38 -10.41
C VAL A 353 11.19 -17.62 -11.70
N ILE A 354 10.11 -17.24 -12.36
CA ILE A 354 10.19 -16.38 -13.53
C ILE A 354 10.71 -15.05 -13.03
N ASP A 355 12.00 -14.80 -13.22
CA ASP A 355 12.57 -13.46 -13.12
C ASP A 355 11.86 -12.60 -14.17
N VAL A 356 10.92 -11.77 -13.72
CA VAL A 356 10.27 -10.78 -14.57
C VAL A 356 11.36 -9.76 -14.97
N PRO A 357 11.75 -9.68 -16.26
CA PRO A 357 12.76 -8.73 -16.68
C PRO A 357 12.26 -7.32 -16.36
N LEU A 358 13.08 -6.56 -15.63
CA LEU A 358 12.83 -5.15 -15.40
C LEU A 358 12.70 -4.44 -16.75
N PRO A 359 11.69 -3.58 -16.94
CA PRO A 359 11.59 -2.79 -18.15
C PRO A 359 12.88 -1.96 -18.27
N ALA A 360 13.52 -2.06 -19.44
CA ALA A 360 14.69 -1.26 -19.78
C ALA A 360 14.36 0.24 -19.60
N LYS A 361 15.33 0.99 -19.07
CA LYS A 361 15.27 2.44 -18.84
C LYS A 361 14.95 3.22 -20.10
#